data_534782cb2d3f8b0a70e2331b739cc302
#
_entry.id   534782cb2d3f8b0a70e2331b739cc302
#
_cell.length_a   1.000
_cell.length_b   1.000
_cell.length_c   1.000
_cell.angle_alpha   90.00
_cell.angle_beta   90.00
_cell.angle_gamma   90.00
#
_symmetry.space_group_name_H-M   'P 1'
#
loop_
_entity.id
_entity.type
_entity.pdbx_description
1 polymer ?
#
loop_
_entity_poly.entity_id
_entity_poly.type
_entity_poly.pdbx_seq_one_letter_code
_entity_poly.pdbx_strand_id
1 'polypeptide(L)'
;MSKDLQNKKIVIAGSQKTEEMAEIIKRRGGIPLVRSLQGLTDSDPIEVEEDVKQFIKQGADWFIFTTGIGFKAMIQAAERLNAVPEFEERLKKTKIACRGYKTNAFLKKSGIHPVVCDDDGTFASMIEKLEVFDFTDQKVWIQLHGELSSQLYQFIQSKGSMDVQVVLPYRYHAPEQETLASIMNELIQREVDAVCFTTRLQVGYLFDYAREHGREEEVRSVFEQDVLAAAVGKVTAEALRDRGISRMIVPEKERMGALIVEIAHYYEGQQSGVKSD
;
A
#
# COMPACT_ATOMS: atom_id res chain seq x y z
N MET A 1 17.76 -28.44 1.99
CA MET A 1 17.08 -27.16 2.22
C MET A 1 16.89 -27.04 3.72
N SER A 2 17.34 -25.96 4.30
CA SER A 2 17.18 -25.67 5.72
C SER A 2 15.70 -25.66 6.10
N LYS A 3 15.35 -26.24 7.24
CA LYS A 3 13.98 -26.28 7.77
C LYS A 3 13.83 -25.29 8.94
N ASP A 4 14.25 -24.07 8.69
CA ASP A 4 14.44 -23.00 9.70
C ASP A 4 13.12 -22.55 10.32
N LEU A 5 12.00 -22.80 9.62
CA LEU A 5 10.64 -22.49 10.09
C LEU A 5 9.85 -23.74 10.49
N GLN A 6 10.55 -24.84 10.89
CA GLN A 6 9.89 -26.09 11.21
C GLN A 6 8.77 -25.90 12.25
N ASN A 7 7.55 -26.25 11.86
CA ASN A 7 6.30 -26.11 12.63
C ASN A 7 5.89 -24.68 13.02
N LYS A 8 6.59 -23.65 12.52
CA LYS A 8 6.22 -22.26 12.78
C LYS A 8 5.01 -21.84 11.96
N LYS A 9 4.00 -21.30 12.62
CA LYS A 9 2.79 -20.75 12.00
C LYS A 9 3.01 -19.28 11.69
N ILE A 10 3.07 -18.95 10.40
CA ILE A 10 3.38 -17.59 9.91
C ILE A 10 2.14 -17.00 9.24
N VAL A 11 1.59 -15.96 9.83
CA VAL A 11 0.46 -15.22 9.24
C VAL A 11 0.95 -14.30 8.12
N ILE A 12 0.28 -14.34 6.99
CA ILE A 12 0.44 -13.42 5.86
C ILE A 12 -0.76 -12.47 5.89
N ALA A 13 -0.54 -11.23 6.35
CA ALA A 13 -1.57 -10.20 6.45
C ALA A 13 -1.88 -9.51 5.11
N GLY A 14 -1.07 -9.74 4.09
CA GLY A 14 -1.26 -9.20 2.74
C GLY A 14 -2.33 -9.92 1.93
N SER A 15 -2.81 -9.27 0.86
CA SER A 15 -3.73 -9.85 -0.13
C SER A 15 -3.05 -10.15 -1.47
N GLN A 16 -1.84 -9.63 -1.70
CA GLN A 16 -1.11 -9.82 -2.95
C GLN A 16 0.08 -10.76 -2.74
N LYS A 17 0.39 -11.59 -3.74
CA LYS A 17 1.52 -12.55 -3.73
C LYS A 17 1.51 -13.51 -2.53
N THR A 18 0.35 -13.75 -1.97
CA THR A 18 0.18 -14.64 -0.81
C THR A 18 0.62 -16.06 -1.10
N GLU A 19 0.35 -16.57 -2.31
CA GLU A 19 0.78 -17.90 -2.75
C GLU A 19 2.31 -18.00 -2.82
N GLU A 20 2.98 -16.98 -3.39
CA GLU A 20 4.44 -16.91 -3.48
C GLU A 20 5.08 -16.92 -2.07
N MET A 21 4.53 -16.11 -1.14
CA MET A 21 4.98 -16.10 0.25
C MET A 21 4.72 -17.45 0.94
N ALA A 22 3.53 -18.01 0.77
CA ALA A 22 3.15 -19.29 1.36
C ALA A 22 4.08 -20.43 0.89
N GLU A 23 4.42 -20.47 -0.39
CA GLU A 23 5.37 -21.46 -0.92
C GLU A 23 6.77 -21.33 -0.32
N ILE A 24 7.26 -20.11 -0.11
CA ILE A 24 8.58 -19.89 0.53
C ILE A 24 8.54 -20.40 1.98
N ILE A 25 7.45 -20.10 2.73
CA ILE A 25 7.27 -20.57 4.11
C ILE A 25 7.23 -22.10 4.17
N LYS A 26 6.41 -22.75 3.32
CA LYS A 26 6.31 -24.22 3.25
C LYS A 26 7.65 -24.89 2.93
N ARG A 27 8.40 -24.37 1.95
CA ARG A 27 9.73 -24.90 1.58
C ARG A 27 10.72 -24.86 2.74
N ARG A 28 10.52 -23.95 3.71
CA ARG A 28 11.32 -23.84 4.93
C ARG A 28 10.74 -24.62 6.12
N GLY A 29 9.68 -25.40 5.90
CA GLY A 29 9.04 -26.26 6.92
C GLY A 29 8.00 -25.55 7.78
N GLY A 30 7.66 -24.28 7.49
CA GLY A 30 6.63 -23.53 8.20
C GLY A 30 5.22 -23.76 7.67
N ILE A 31 4.25 -23.28 8.43
CA ILE A 31 2.81 -23.35 8.16
C ILE A 31 2.32 -21.93 7.84
N PRO A 32 2.04 -21.60 6.57
CA PRO A 32 1.49 -20.28 6.23
C PRO A 32 0.00 -20.23 6.56
N LEU A 33 -0.42 -19.11 7.14
CA LEU A 33 -1.81 -18.77 7.40
C LEU A 33 -2.13 -17.43 6.70
N VAL A 34 -3.02 -17.44 5.74
CA VAL A 34 -3.43 -16.19 5.07
C VAL A 34 -4.59 -15.58 5.86
N ARG A 35 -4.36 -14.35 6.36
CA ARG A 35 -5.35 -13.49 7.03
C ARG A 35 -5.29 -12.13 6.40
N SER A 36 -5.94 -11.95 5.27
CA SER A 36 -5.87 -10.70 4.52
C SER A 36 -6.49 -9.54 5.31
N LEU A 37 -5.64 -8.66 5.84
CA LEU A 37 -6.03 -7.47 6.58
C LEU A 37 -6.18 -6.23 5.70
N GLN A 38 -6.23 -6.42 4.41
CA GLN A 38 -6.46 -5.36 3.45
C GLN A 38 -6.85 -5.96 2.11
N GLY A 39 -7.99 -5.58 1.61
CA GLY A 39 -8.40 -5.81 0.23
C GLY A 39 -8.15 -4.58 -0.63
N LEU A 40 -7.87 -4.79 -1.90
CA LEU A 40 -7.89 -3.75 -2.93
C LEU A 40 -8.78 -4.29 -4.04
N THR A 41 -9.82 -3.55 -4.36
CA THR A 41 -10.63 -3.82 -5.55
C THR A 41 -10.58 -2.67 -6.52
N ASP A 42 -10.85 -2.97 -7.77
CA ASP A 42 -11.18 -1.93 -8.73
C ASP A 42 -12.40 -1.15 -8.22
N SER A 43 -12.39 0.15 -8.40
CA SER A 43 -13.60 0.95 -8.29
C SER A 43 -14.62 0.47 -9.32
N ASP A 44 -15.89 0.83 -9.11
CA ASP A 44 -16.90 0.55 -10.13
C ASP A 44 -16.39 1.03 -11.49
N PRO A 45 -16.28 0.14 -12.49
CA PRO A 45 -15.84 0.52 -13.83
C PRO A 45 -16.60 1.70 -14.41
N ILE A 46 -17.89 1.84 -14.07
CA ILE A 46 -18.76 2.95 -14.49
C ILE A 46 -18.26 4.28 -13.91
N GLU A 47 -17.86 4.32 -12.62
CA GLU A 47 -17.32 5.55 -12.01
C GLU A 47 -16.07 6.03 -12.75
N VAL A 48 -15.14 5.14 -13.02
CA VAL A 48 -13.88 5.49 -13.72
C VAL A 48 -14.13 5.91 -15.18
N GLU A 49 -15.10 5.28 -15.83
CA GLU A 49 -15.52 5.68 -17.20
C GLU A 49 -16.16 7.07 -17.21
N GLU A 50 -16.98 7.39 -16.24
CA GLU A 50 -17.56 8.73 -16.11
C GLU A 50 -16.48 9.79 -15.85
N ASP A 51 -15.52 9.50 -14.98
CA ASP A 51 -14.36 10.37 -14.75
C ASP A 51 -13.56 10.60 -16.04
N VAL A 52 -13.30 9.56 -16.83
CA VAL A 52 -12.61 9.66 -18.11
C VAL A 52 -13.41 10.49 -19.12
N LYS A 53 -14.72 10.26 -19.24
CA LYS A 53 -15.61 11.06 -20.11
C LYS A 53 -15.62 12.52 -19.70
N GLN A 54 -15.70 12.79 -18.39
CA GLN A 54 -15.69 14.14 -17.86
C GLN A 54 -14.35 14.83 -18.14
N PHE A 55 -13.23 14.16 -17.94
CA PHE A 55 -11.90 14.69 -18.25
C PHE A 55 -11.74 14.99 -19.74
N ILE A 56 -12.16 14.09 -20.63
CA ILE A 56 -12.12 14.32 -22.08
C ILE A 56 -12.93 15.58 -22.44
N LYS A 57 -14.14 15.72 -21.89
CA LYS A 57 -15.05 16.83 -22.19
C LYS A 57 -14.55 18.16 -21.66
N GLN A 58 -14.14 18.20 -20.39
CA GLN A 58 -13.86 19.46 -19.69
C GLN A 58 -12.36 19.83 -19.72
N GLY A 59 -11.45 18.85 -19.78
CA GLY A 59 -10.03 19.04 -19.60
C GLY A 59 -9.66 19.45 -18.18
N ALA A 60 -8.38 19.75 -18.01
CA ALA A 60 -7.81 20.30 -16.79
C ALA A 60 -6.54 21.09 -17.12
N ASP A 61 -6.15 22.00 -16.23
CA ASP A 61 -4.85 22.66 -16.30
C ASP A 61 -3.74 21.74 -15.80
N TRP A 62 -4.06 20.94 -14.77
CA TRP A 62 -3.17 19.95 -14.19
C TRP A 62 -3.84 18.59 -14.03
N PHE A 63 -3.05 17.54 -14.26
CA PHE A 63 -3.41 16.19 -13.83
C PHE A 63 -2.24 15.56 -13.05
N ILE A 64 -2.50 15.15 -11.79
CA ILE A 64 -1.51 14.59 -10.89
C ILE A 64 -1.76 13.09 -10.76
N PHE A 65 -0.85 12.26 -11.26
CA PHE A 65 -0.91 10.80 -11.17
C PHE A 65 -0.08 10.30 -10.00
N THR A 66 -0.70 9.64 -9.02
CA THR A 66 0.02 9.13 -7.86
C THR A 66 0.49 7.69 -8.02
N THR A 67 -0.08 6.91 -8.97
CA THR A 67 0.33 5.52 -9.23
C THR A 67 0.23 5.14 -10.69
N GLY A 68 1.19 4.34 -11.17
CA GLY A 68 1.16 3.82 -12.54
C GLY A 68 0.01 2.86 -12.80
N ILE A 69 -0.43 2.08 -11.80
CA ILE A 69 -1.61 1.22 -11.95
C ILE A 69 -2.90 2.02 -12.06
N GLY A 70 -3.02 3.14 -11.34
CA GLY A 70 -4.15 4.05 -11.48
C GLY A 70 -4.23 4.68 -12.88
N PHE A 71 -3.10 5.14 -13.41
CA PHE A 71 -3.03 5.59 -14.80
C PHE A 71 -3.45 4.50 -15.79
N LYS A 72 -2.95 3.25 -15.61
CA LYS A 72 -3.35 2.11 -16.43
C LYS A 72 -4.84 1.84 -16.38
N ALA A 73 -5.47 1.92 -15.20
CA ALA A 73 -6.91 1.73 -15.06
C ALA A 73 -7.71 2.80 -15.81
N MET A 74 -7.25 4.05 -15.84
CA MET A 74 -7.88 5.10 -16.65
C MET A 74 -7.73 4.85 -18.16
N ILE A 75 -6.57 4.37 -18.62
CA ILE A 75 -6.40 3.95 -20.02
C ILE A 75 -7.38 2.81 -20.36
N GLN A 76 -7.51 1.81 -19.49
CA GLN A 76 -8.47 0.71 -19.70
C GLN A 76 -9.94 1.20 -19.73
N ALA A 77 -10.29 2.20 -18.93
CA ALA A 77 -11.60 2.84 -19.00
C ALA A 77 -11.78 3.57 -20.35
N ALA A 78 -10.77 4.29 -20.82
CA ALA A 78 -10.80 4.92 -22.14
C ALA A 78 -10.89 3.89 -23.28
N GLU A 79 -10.24 2.73 -23.15
CA GLU A 79 -10.38 1.60 -24.10
C GLU A 79 -11.82 1.08 -24.16
N ARG A 80 -12.48 0.85 -23.02
CA ARG A 80 -13.89 0.43 -22.98
C ARG A 80 -14.83 1.45 -23.61
N LEU A 81 -14.49 2.73 -23.51
CA LEU A 81 -15.23 3.83 -24.12
C LEU A 81 -14.91 4.05 -25.61
N ASN A 82 -13.93 3.32 -26.18
CA ASN A 82 -13.36 3.59 -27.51
C ASN A 82 -12.87 5.04 -27.66
N ALA A 83 -12.29 5.66 -26.63
CA ALA A 83 -11.93 7.05 -26.53
C ALA A 83 -10.45 7.27 -26.12
N VAL A 84 -9.57 6.28 -26.38
CA VAL A 84 -8.14 6.38 -26.04
C VAL A 84 -7.46 7.57 -26.74
N PRO A 85 -7.66 7.80 -28.07
CA PRO A 85 -7.02 8.92 -28.75
C PRO A 85 -7.42 10.27 -28.15
N GLU A 86 -8.69 10.47 -27.84
CA GLU A 86 -9.23 11.70 -27.25
C GLU A 86 -8.68 11.92 -25.83
N PHE A 87 -8.60 10.85 -25.03
CA PHE A 87 -8.04 10.90 -23.69
C PHE A 87 -6.56 11.26 -23.72
N GLU A 88 -5.75 10.61 -24.56
CA GLU A 88 -4.33 10.91 -24.71
C GLU A 88 -4.08 12.32 -25.26
N GLU A 89 -4.89 12.76 -26.23
CA GLU A 89 -4.79 14.12 -26.77
C GLU A 89 -5.08 15.16 -25.69
N ARG A 90 -6.06 14.89 -24.82
CA ARG A 90 -6.38 15.78 -23.71
C ARG A 90 -5.24 15.82 -22.69
N LEU A 91 -4.65 14.68 -22.35
CA LEU A 91 -3.49 14.59 -21.46
C LEU A 91 -2.27 15.35 -21.99
N LYS A 92 -2.02 15.30 -23.29
CA LYS A 92 -0.91 16.05 -23.93
C LYS A 92 -1.06 17.58 -23.84
N LYS A 93 -2.30 18.06 -23.66
CA LYS A 93 -2.63 19.49 -23.49
C LYS A 93 -2.68 19.92 -22.02
N THR A 94 -2.50 18.98 -21.09
CA THR A 94 -2.59 19.17 -19.64
C THR A 94 -1.20 19.13 -19.04
N LYS A 95 -0.89 19.97 -18.05
CA LYS A 95 0.34 19.85 -17.27
C LYS A 95 0.25 18.60 -16.40
N ILE A 96 1.20 17.69 -16.56
CA ILE A 96 1.19 16.42 -15.83
C ILE A 96 2.23 16.45 -14.70
N ALA A 97 1.79 16.09 -13.48
CA ALA A 97 2.67 15.72 -12.41
C ALA A 97 2.53 14.24 -12.08
N CYS A 98 3.60 13.57 -11.65
CA CYS A 98 3.51 12.17 -11.28
C CYS A 98 4.36 11.83 -10.06
N ARG A 99 3.87 10.89 -9.26
CA ARG A 99 4.57 10.33 -8.12
C ARG A 99 5.21 8.99 -8.46
N GLY A 100 6.52 8.91 -8.22
CA GLY A 100 7.32 7.70 -8.35
C GLY A 100 7.75 7.34 -9.76
N TYR A 101 8.93 6.76 -9.85
CA TYR A 101 9.55 6.40 -11.15
C TYR A 101 8.71 5.41 -11.98
N LYS A 102 7.92 4.53 -11.32
CA LYS A 102 7.04 3.59 -12.03
C LYS A 102 5.92 4.30 -12.77
N THR A 103 5.29 5.29 -12.12
CA THR A 103 4.25 6.12 -12.74
C THR A 103 4.81 6.90 -13.93
N ASN A 104 5.98 7.52 -13.75
CA ASN A 104 6.69 8.22 -14.82
C ASN A 104 6.98 7.28 -16.02
N ALA A 105 7.43 6.05 -15.75
CA ALA A 105 7.69 5.08 -16.81
C ALA A 105 6.42 4.68 -17.59
N PHE A 106 5.27 4.54 -16.91
CA PHE A 106 3.99 4.25 -17.58
C PHE A 106 3.53 5.43 -18.45
N LEU A 107 3.58 6.66 -17.93
CA LEU A 107 3.22 7.87 -18.67
C LEU A 107 4.08 8.04 -19.94
N LYS A 108 5.40 7.89 -19.82
CA LYS A 108 6.33 7.97 -20.94
C LYS A 108 6.07 6.94 -22.05
N LYS A 109 5.65 5.71 -21.68
CA LYS A 109 5.25 4.68 -22.66
C LYS A 109 4.04 5.09 -23.50
N SER A 110 3.14 5.91 -22.94
CA SER A 110 1.99 6.49 -23.65
C SER A 110 2.33 7.85 -24.30
N GLY A 111 3.60 8.22 -24.39
CA GLY A 111 4.03 9.49 -25.00
C GLY A 111 3.70 10.74 -24.17
N ILE A 112 3.42 10.56 -22.88
CA ILE A 112 3.10 11.67 -21.96
C ILE A 112 4.34 11.95 -21.12
N HIS A 113 4.75 13.23 -21.12
CA HIS A 113 5.96 13.68 -20.42
C HIS A 113 5.57 14.59 -19.24
N PRO A 114 5.65 14.10 -18.00
CA PRO A 114 5.36 14.90 -16.82
C PRO A 114 6.30 16.12 -16.71
N VAL A 115 5.74 17.27 -16.34
CA VAL A 115 6.52 18.48 -16.03
C VAL A 115 7.06 18.44 -14.61
N VAL A 116 6.43 17.65 -13.73
CA VAL A 116 6.88 17.40 -12.37
C VAL A 116 6.89 15.88 -12.11
N CYS A 117 8.00 15.40 -11.57
CA CYS A 117 8.13 14.04 -11.04
C CYS A 117 8.91 14.12 -9.73
N ASP A 118 8.42 13.48 -8.66
CA ASP A 118 9.12 13.41 -7.38
C ASP A 118 10.38 12.54 -7.46
N ASP A 119 11.23 12.63 -6.45
CA ASP A 119 12.52 11.95 -6.42
C ASP A 119 12.48 10.59 -5.72
N ASP A 120 11.65 10.43 -4.69
CA ASP A 120 11.67 9.28 -3.77
C ASP A 120 10.35 8.48 -3.71
N GLY A 121 9.31 8.91 -4.41
CA GLY A 121 8.00 8.26 -4.42
C GLY A 121 7.10 8.67 -3.25
N THR A 122 7.46 9.70 -2.47
CA THR A 122 6.65 10.20 -1.36
C THR A 122 5.73 11.35 -1.78
N PHE A 123 4.65 11.56 -1.02
CA PHE A 123 3.82 12.76 -1.18
C PHE A 123 4.56 14.04 -0.77
N ALA A 124 5.42 13.95 0.24
CA ALA A 124 6.21 15.08 0.70
C ALA A 124 7.13 15.62 -0.40
N SER A 125 7.91 14.76 -1.07
CA SER A 125 8.76 15.14 -2.19
C SER A 125 7.97 15.68 -3.37
N MET A 126 6.79 15.11 -3.66
CA MET A 126 5.91 15.61 -4.71
C MET A 126 5.39 17.03 -4.39
N ILE A 127 4.92 17.24 -3.15
CA ILE A 127 4.42 18.53 -2.67
C ILE A 127 5.53 19.59 -2.76
N GLU A 128 6.73 19.27 -2.28
CA GLU A 128 7.88 20.15 -2.36
C GLU A 128 8.15 20.63 -3.81
N LYS A 129 8.12 19.71 -4.76
CA LYS A 129 8.29 20.07 -6.19
C LYS A 129 7.13 20.85 -6.79
N LEU A 130 5.94 20.67 -6.26
CA LEU A 130 4.76 21.43 -6.69
C LEU A 130 4.69 22.82 -6.05
N GLU A 131 5.46 23.11 -5.00
CA GLU A 131 5.44 24.38 -4.27
C GLU A 131 5.72 25.61 -5.14
N VAL A 132 6.51 25.46 -6.19
CA VAL A 132 6.91 26.55 -7.11
C VAL A 132 5.82 26.96 -8.10
N PHE A 133 4.71 26.20 -8.14
CA PHE A 133 3.59 26.47 -9.04
C PHE A 133 2.44 27.15 -8.31
N ASP A 134 1.78 28.06 -9.03
CA ASP A 134 0.53 28.68 -8.62
C ASP A 134 -0.64 27.88 -9.20
N PHE A 135 -1.60 27.54 -8.35
CA PHE A 135 -2.82 26.81 -8.74
C PHE A 135 -4.08 27.69 -8.66
N THR A 136 -3.91 29.01 -8.48
CA THR A 136 -5.03 29.95 -8.42
C THR A 136 -5.85 29.86 -9.71
N ASP A 137 -7.15 29.67 -9.58
CA ASP A 137 -8.10 29.50 -10.68
C ASP A 137 -7.79 28.33 -11.65
N GLN A 138 -6.89 27.43 -11.27
CA GLN A 138 -6.54 26.25 -12.07
C GLN A 138 -7.47 25.09 -11.73
N LYS A 139 -7.90 24.37 -12.76
CA LYS A 139 -8.59 23.10 -12.62
C LYS A 139 -7.60 21.96 -12.47
N VAL A 140 -7.64 21.27 -11.34
CA VAL A 140 -6.69 20.22 -10.98
C VAL A 140 -7.40 18.88 -10.86
N TRP A 141 -6.91 17.87 -11.56
CA TRP A 141 -7.32 16.49 -11.43
C TRP A 141 -6.25 15.71 -10.68
N ILE A 142 -6.67 14.86 -9.72
CA ILE A 142 -5.76 14.04 -8.91
C ILE A 142 -6.23 12.58 -8.99
N GLN A 143 -5.42 11.73 -9.59
CA GLN A 143 -5.62 10.28 -9.51
C GLN A 143 -4.96 9.76 -8.24
N LEU A 144 -5.75 9.25 -7.32
CA LEU A 144 -5.33 8.63 -6.08
C LEU A 144 -5.46 7.10 -6.15
N HIS A 145 -4.96 6.39 -5.15
CA HIS A 145 -4.98 4.94 -5.09
C HIS A 145 -5.37 4.46 -3.69
N GLY A 146 -6.50 3.77 -3.63
CA GLY A 146 -7.00 3.11 -2.44
C GLY A 146 -7.80 3.98 -1.49
N GLU A 147 -7.35 5.17 -1.20
CA GLU A 147 -7.99 6.12 -0.27
C GLU A 147 -7.78 7.57 -0.70
N LEU A 148 -8.62 8.45 -0.17
CA LEU A 148 -8.46 9.89 -0.34
C LEU A 148 -7.23 10.37 0.46
N SER A 149 -6.19 10.85 -0.24
CA SER A 149 -5.06 11.52 0.40
C SER A 149 -5.44 12.95 0.74
N SER A 150 -5.63 13.23 2.01
CA SER A 150 -5.94 14.59 2.49
C SER A 150 -4.77 15.57 2.25
N GLN A 151 -3.51 15.12 2.36
CA GLN A 151 -2.34 15.99 2.26
C GLN A 151 -2.20 16.67 0.89
N LEU A 152 -2.22 15.89 -0.20
CA LEU A 152 -2.08 16.45 -1.55
C LEU A 152 -3.29 17.33 -1.92
N TYR A 153 -4.50 16.88 -1.58
CA TYR A 153 -5.72 17.64 -1.82
C TYR A 153 -5.70 18.98 -1.08
N GLN A 154 -5.40 18.97 0.22
CA GLN A 154 -5.31 20.19 1.03
C GLN A 154 -4.21 21.13 0.53
N PHE A 155 -3.06 20.59 0.11
CA PHE A 155 -1.99 21.38 -0.46
C PHE A 155 -2.45 22.12 -1.72
N ILE A 156 -3.07 21.43 -2.68
CA ILE A 156 -3.56 22.05 -3.93
C ILE A 156 -4.61 23.13 -3.64
N GLN A 157 -5.53 22.87 -2.70
CA GLN A 157 -6.50 23.88 -2.27
C GLN A 157 -5.81 25.09 -1.62
N SER A 158 -4.82 24.87 -0.76
CA SER A 158 -4.08 25.95 -0.09
C SER A 158 -3.30 26.83 -1.07
N LYS A 159 -2.98 26.31 -2.27
CA LYS A 159 -2.34 27.03 -3.38
C LYS A 159 -3.34 27.72 -4.33
N GLY A 160 -4.60 27.83 -3.94
CA GLY A 160 -5.62 28.63 -4.62
C GLY A 160 -6.51 27.90 -5.63
N SER A 161 -6.33 26.59 -5.85
CA SER A 161 -7.26 25.84 -6.70
C SER A 161 -8.62 25.67 -6.02
N MET A 162 -9.68 26.10 -6.69
CA MET A 162 -11.07 25.94 -6.24
C MET A 162 -11.79 24.78 -6.93
N ASP A 163 -11.23 24.24 -8.03
CA ASP A 163 -11.79 23.11 -8.80
C ASP A 163 -10.82 21.94 -8.78
N VAL A 164 -10.90 21.12 -7.72
CA VAL A 164 -10.09 19.90 -7.54
C VAL A 164 -10.96 18.68 -7.70
N GLN A 165 -10.73 17.91 -8.76
CA GLN A 165 -11.41 16.65 -9.04
C GLN A 165 -10.51 15.47 -8.63
N VAL A 166 -11.08 14.49 -7.92
CA VAL A 166 -10.36 13.29 -7.48
C VAL A 166 -10.89 12.06 -8.20
N VAL A 167 -9.98 11.28 -8.79
CA VAL A 167 -10.28 10.00 -9.42
C VAL A 167 -9.67 8.88 -8.59
N LEU A 168 -10.50 7.89 -8.23
CA LEU A 168 -10.13 6.71 -7.43
C LEU A 168 -10.36 5.43 -8.23
N PRO A 169 -9.45 5.03 -9.14
CA PRO A 169 -9.62 3.82 -9.92
C PRO A 169 -9.57 2.53 -9.10
N TYR A 170 -9.07 2.62 -7.88
CA TYR A 170 -8.99 1.54 -6.89
C TYR A 170 -9.39 2.05 -5.52
N ARG A 171 -10.04 1.20 -4.73
CA ARG A 171 -10.40 1.49 -3.34
C ARG A 171 -9.86 0.39 -2.44
N TYR A 172 -9.37 0.77 -1.26
CA TYR A 172 -9.07 -0.20 -0.21
C TYR A 172 -10.38 -0.59 0.47
N HIS A 173 -10.53 -1.90 0.67
CA HIS A 173 -11.57 -2.43 1.55
C HIS A 173 -10.98 -2.71 2.92
N ALA A 174 -11.72 -2.32 3.94
CA ALA A 174 -11.48 -2.83 5.27
C ALA A 174 -11.59 -4.37 5.26
N PRO A 175 -10.78 -5.08 6.06
CA PRO A 175 -10.93 -6.51 6.21
C PRO A 175 -12.30 -6.86 6.77
N GLU A 176 -12.78 -8.06 6.47
CA GLU A 176 -13.98 -8.58 7.10
C GLU A 176 -13.79 -8.70 8.61
N GLN A 177 -14.83 -8.38 9.37
CA GLN A 177 -14.82 -8.42 10.85
C GLN A 177 -14.41 -9.79 11.37
N GLU A 178 -14.84 -10.85 10.71
CA GLU A 178 -14.49 -12.22 11.03
C GLU A 178 -12.99 -12.50 10.89
N THR A 179 -12.35 -11.96 9.86
CA THR A 179 -10.90 -12.06 9.65
C THR A 179 -10.12 -11.32 10.75
N LEU A 180 -10.58 -10.11 11.11
CA LEU A 180 -9.98 -9.33 12.19
C LEU A 180 -10.13 -10.02 13.54
N ALA A 181 -11.32 -10.59 13.83
CA ALA A 181 -11.57 -11.36 15.04
C ALA A 181 -10.67 -12.60 15.10
N SER A 182 -10.53 -13.32 13.99
CA SER A 182 -9.71 -14.54 13.92
C SER A 182 -8.25 -14.23 14.22
N ILE A 183 -7.64 -13.27 13.56
CA ILE A 183 -6.22 -12.95 13.79
C ILE A 183 -6.00 -12.39 15.20
N MET A 184 -6.90 -11.56 15.72
CA MET A 184 -6.79 -11.04 17.09
C MET A 184 -6.82 -12.20 18.11
N ASN A 185 -7.72 -13.16 17.95
CA ASN A 185 -7.80 -14.32 18.84
C ASN A 185 -6.56 -15.21 18.69
N GLU A 186 -6.11 -15.53 17.47
CA GLU A 186 -4.90 -16.31 17.21
C GLU A 186 -3.65 -15.66 17.86
N LEU A 187 -3.56 -14.34 17.84
CA LEU A 187 -2.49 -13.59 18.51
C LEU A 187 -2.58 -13.74 20.04
N ILE A 188 -3.73 -13.45 20.62
CA ILE A 188 -3.94 -13.46 22.08
C ILE A 188 -3.75 -14.86 22.66
N GLN A 189 -4.18 -15.89 21.94
CA GLN A 189 -3.99 -17.29 22.32
C GLN A 189 -2.60 -17.83 21.99
N ARG A 190 -1.72 -17.01 21.37
CA ARG A 190 -0.36 -17.40 20.95
C ARG A 190 -0.36 -18.61 20.01
N GLU A 191 -1.38 -18.70 19.18
CA GLU A 191 -1.53 -19.79 18.21
C GLU A 191 -0.67 -19.61 16.96
N VAL A 192 -0.05 -18.44 16.80
CA VAL A 192 0.81 -18.06 15.67
C VAL A 192 2.17 -17.60 16.17
N ASP A 193 3.21 -17.77 15.36
CA ASP A 193 4.58 -17.43 15.73
C ASP A 193 5.02 -16.08 15.17
N ALA A 194 4.55 -15.71 13.98
CA ALA A 194 4.86 -14.42 13.37
C ALA A 194 3.73 -13.90 12.50
N VAL A 195 3.68 -12.57 12.33
CA VAL A 195 2.77 -11.89 11.40
C VAL A 195 3.55 -11.04 10.41
N CYS A 196 3.36 -11.30 9.10
CA CYS A 196 3.95 -10.56 7.99
C CYS A 196 3.02 -9.43 7.55
N PHE A 197 3.37 -8.18 7.85
CA PHE A 197 2.70 -7.00 7.38
C PHE A 197 3.37 -6.47 6.11
N THR A 198 2.59 -6.29 5.05
CA THR A 198 3.09 -5.79 3.76
C THR A 198 2.72 -4.33 3.49
N THR A 199 1.82 -3.75 4.29
CA THR A 199 1.44 -2.34 4.23
C THR A 199 1.11 -1.79 5.62
N ARG A 200 1.22 -0.44 5.78
CA ARG A 200 0.83 0.27 7.00
C ARG A 200 -0.66 0.10 7.34
N LEU A 201 -1.52 -0.04 6.33
CA LEU A 201 -2.97 -0.16 6.55
C LEU A 201 -3.35 -1.44 7.28
N GLN A 202 -2.64 -2.55 7.02
CA GLN A 202 -2.86 -3.82 7.73
C GLN A 202 -2.60 -3.68 9.23
N VAL A 203 -1.54 -2.96 9.58
CA VAL A 203 -1.24 -2.61 10.99
C VAL A 203 -2.37 -1.76 11.57
N GLY A 204 -2.80 -0.72 10.84
CA GLY A 204 -3.90 0.15 11.24
C GLY A 204 -5.16 -0.65 11.54
N TYR A 205 -5.65 -1.43 10.59
CA TYR A 205 -6.89 -2.21 10.76
C TYR A 205 -6.84 -3.18 11.94
N LEU A 206 -5.72 -3.89 12.16
CA LEU A 206 -5.59 -4.80 13.30
C LEU A 206 -5.66 -4.04 14.63
N PHE A 207 -4.90 -2.97 14.78
CA PHE A 207 -4.84 -2.21 16.04
C PHE A 207 -6.09 -1.37 16.30
N ASP A 208 -6.73 -0.83 15.26
CA ASP A 208 -8.00 -0.12 15.39
C ASP A 208 -9.09 -1.09 15.85
N TYR A 209 -9.16 -2.30 15.27
CA TYR A 209 -10.07 -3.36 15.71
C TYR A 209 -9.80 -3.78 17.15
N ALA A 210 -8.53 -4.00 17.52
CA ALA A 210 -8.16 -4.36 18.88
C ALA A 210 -8.56 -3.27 19.89
N ARG A 211 -8.39 -1.98 19.54
CA ARG A 211 -8.80 -0.84 20.37
C ARG A 211 -10.30 -0.77 20.54
N GLU A 212 -11.08 -0.93 19.47
CA GLU A 212 -12.54 -0.96 19.52
C GLU A 212 -13.08 -2.07 20.45
N HIS A 213 -12.32 -3.18 20.61
CA HIS A 213 -12.65 -4.29 21.47
C HIS A 213 -11.94 -4.25 22.85
N GLY A 214 -11.25 -3.15 23.16
CA GLY A 214 -10.55 -3.00 24.45
C GLY A 214 -9.35 -3.93 24.65
N ARG A 215 -8.76 -4.47 23.55
CA ARG A 215 -7.69 -5.46 23.55
C ARG A 215 -6.35 -4.96 22.98
N GLU A 216 -6.21 -3.65 22.75
CA GLU A 216 -5.02 -3.07 22.11
C GLU A 216 -3.73 -3.34 22.89
N GLU A 217 -3.75 -3.17 24.22
CA GLU A 217 -2.59 -3.44 25.08
C GLU A 217 -2.20 -4.92 25.08
N GLU A 218 -3.18 -5.81 25.03
CA GLU A 218 -2.92 -7.23 24.98
C GLU A 218 -2.27 -7.64 23.67
N VAL A 219 -2.77 -7.14 22.53
CA VAL A 219 -2.16 -7.38 21.22
C VAL A 219 -0.74 -6.82 21.17
N ARG A 220 -0.50 -5.63 21.75
CA ARG A 220 0.83 -5.03 21.86
C ARG A 220 1.76 -5.92 22.66
N SER A 221 1.35 -6.35 23.84
CA SER A 221 2.13 -7.24 24.73
C SER A 221 2.51 -8.54 24.02
N VAL A 222 1.59 -9.13 23.27
CA VAL A 222 1.85 -10.36 22.51
C VAL A 222 2.95 -10.16 21.47
N PHE A 223 2.95 -9.05 20.73
CA PHE A 223 4.02 -8.76 19.77
C PHE A 223 5.36 -8.49 20.43
N GLU A 224 5.38 -7.81 21.56
CA GLU A 224 6.63 -7.52 22.28
C GLU A 224 7.26 -8.77 22.94
N GLN A 225 6.46 -9.76 23.32
CA GLN A 225 6.92 -10.91 24.10
C GLN A 225 6.97 -12.22 23.30
N ASP A 226 5.91 -12.55 22.59
CA ASP A 226 5.66 -13.91 22.10
C ASP A 226 5.70 -14.01 20.57
N VAL A 227 4.90 -13.20 19.87
CA VAL A 227 4.70 -13.29 18.43
C VAL A 227 5.56 -12.27 17.69
N LEU A 228 6.30 -12.69 16.68
CA LEU A 228 7.18 -11.82 15.94
C LEU A 228 6.41 -10.94 14.96
N ALA A 229 6.52 -9.62 15.08
CA ALA A 229 6.08 -8.70 14.04
C ALA A 229 7.12 -8.65 12.91
N ALA A 230 6.67 -8.69 11.66
CA ALA A 230 7.55 -8.61 10.50
C ALA A 230 6.98 -7.62 9.47
N ALA A 231 7.70 -6.54 9.19
CA ALA A 231 7.33 -5.50 8.25
C ALA A 231 8.12 -5.62 6.96
N VAL A 232 7.45 -5.54 5.81
CA VAL A 232 8.13 -5.65 4.49
C VAL A 232 9.09 -4.50 4.22
N GLY A 233 8.89 -3.33 4.83
CA GLY A 233 9.71 -2.14 4.62
C GLY A 233 9.48 -1.06 5.67
N LYS A 234 10.20 0.05 5.52
CA LYS A 234 10.31 1.14 6.51
C LYS A 234 8.96 1.77 6.88
N VAL A 235 8.09 2.02 5.91
CA VAL A 235 6.77 2.64 6.12
C VAL A 235 5.86 1.74 6.97
N THR A 236 5.90 0.43 6.76
CA THR A 236 5.15 -0.55 7.56
C THR A 236 5.75 -0.69 8.95
N ALA A 237 7.08 -0.66 9.06
CA ALA A 237 7.79 -0.70 10.34
C ALA A 237 7.50 0.55 11.19
N GLU A 238 7.40 1.73 10.57
CA GLU A 238 7.01 2.97 11.24
C GLU A 238 5.60 2.84 11.83
N ALA A 239 4.64 2.33 11.05
CA ALA A 239 3.29 2.10 11.53
C ALA A 239 3.23 1.15 12.74
N LEU A 240 4.09 0.13 12.81
CA LEU A 240 4.22 -0.74 13.99
C LEU A 240 4.79 0.02 15.18
N ARG A 241 5.84 0.85 14.98
CA ARG A 241 6.41 1.69 16.05
C ARG A 241 5.40 2.68 16.61
N ASP A 242 4.59 3.29 15.75
CA ASP A 242 3.51 4.21 16.15
C ASP A 242 2.46 3.52 17.06
N ARG A 243 2.35 2.19 16.96
CA ARG A 243 1.51 1.36 17.84
C ARG A 243 2.27 0.78 19.05
N GLY A 244 3.52 1.22 19.27
CA GLY A 244 4.35 0.81 20.39
C GLY A 244 5.02 -0.54 20.22
N ILE A 245 5.15 -1.06 19.00
CA ILE A 245 5.87 -2.30 18.71
C ILE A 245 7.31 -1.98 18.36
N SER A 246 8.24 -2.43 19.19
CA SER A 246 9.69 -2.28 18.99
C SER A 246 10.36 -3.56 18.48
N ARG A 247 9.85 -4.72 18.93
CA ARG A 247 10.34 -6.04 18.54
C ARG A 247 9.80 -6.45 17.18
N MET A 248 10.57 -6.18 16.13
CA MET A 248 10.16 -6.50 14.76
C MET A 248 11.34 -6.81 13.84
N ILE A 249 11.04 -7.47 12.74
CA ILE A 249 11.97 -7.69 11.62
C ILE A 249 11.59 -6.80 10.43
N VAL A 250 12.63 -6.20 9.83
CA VAL A 250 12.52 -5.42 8.58
C VAL A 250 13.69 -5.83 7.68
N PRO A 251 13.47 -6.37 6.48
CA PRO A 251 14.55 -6.77 5.60
C PRO A 251 15.24 -5.54 4.99
N GLU A 252 16.55 -5.63 4.73
CA GLU A 252 17.29 -4.58 4.02
C GLU A 252 16.69 -4.30 2.63
N LYS A 253 16.34 -5.38 1.93
CA LYS A 253 15.61 -5.28 0.66
C LYS A 253 14.11 -5.38 0.92
N GLU A 254 13.39 -4.31 0.73
CA GLU A 254 11.94 -4.20 0.95
C GLU A 254 11.13 -5.08 -0.01
N ARG A 255 11.24 -6.41 0.16
CA ARG A 255 10.60 -7.42 -0.67
C ARG A 255 10.00 -8.52 0.20
N MET A 256 8.83 -9.02 -0.18
CA MET A 256 8.11 -10.08 0.55
C MET A 256 8.94 -11.34 0.73
N GLY A 257 9.66 -11.78 -0.32
CA GLY A 257 10.54 -12.96 -0.23
C GLY A 257 11.71 -12.75 0.74
N ALA A 258 12.31 -11.56 0.77
CA ALA A 258 13.37 -11.23 1.72
C ALA A 258 12.85 -11.24 3.17
N LEU A 259 11.63 -10.74 3.40
CA LEU A 259 11.00 -10.76 4.71
C LEU A 259 10.90 -12.19 5.29
N ILE A 260 10.46 -13.16 4.48
CA ILE A 260 10.37 -14.56 4.94
C ILE A 260 11.76 -15.16 5.23
N VAL A 261 12.78 -14.76 4.48
CA VAL A 261 14.16 -15.18 4.73
C VAL A 261 14.65 -14.66 6.08
N GLU A 262 14.41 -13.37 6.38
CA GLU A 262 14.80 -12.79 7.66
C GLU A 262 14.06 -13.41 8.86
N ILE A 263 12.77 -13.73 8.72
CA ILE A 263 12.02 -14.48 9.74
C ILE A 263 12.66 -15.84 10.00
N ALA A 264 13.06 -16.53 8.94
CA ALA A 264 13.72 -17.82 9.06
C ALA A 264 15.07 -17.72 9.80
N HIS A 265 15.92 -16.74 9.46
CA HIS A 265 17.17 -16.47 10.17
C HIS A 265 16.95 -16.17 11.65
N TYR A 266 15.92 -15.40 11.97
CA TYR A 266 15.55 -15.11 13.37
C TYR A 266 15.29 -16.38 14.16
N TYR A 267 14.49 -17.32 13.64
CA TYR A 267 14.18 -18.58 14.34
C TYR A 267 15.36 -19.56 14.34
N GLU A 268 16.20 -19.57 13.32
CA GLU A 268 17.43 -20.35 13.28
C GLU A 268 18.41 -19.91 14.39
N GLY A 269 18.58 -18.60 14.57
CA GLY A 269 19.39 -18.03 15.64
C GLY A 269 18.91 -18.41 17.04
N GLN A 270 17.60 -18.45 17.26
CA GLN A 270 17.03 -18.88 18.53
C GLN A 270 17.26 -20.37 18.83
N GLN A 271 17.19 -21.23 17.80
CA GLN A 271 17.45 -22.67 17.96
C GLN A 271 18.93 -22.96 18.27
N SER A 272 19.84 -22.14 17.77
CA SER A 272 21.27 -22.30 18.01
C SER A 272 21.70 -21.85 19.41
N GLY A 273 20.98 -20.87 20.00
CA GLY A 273 21.25 -20.36 21.36
C GLY A 273 20.80 -21.30 22.48
N VAL A 274 19.89 -22.24 22.21
CA VAL A 274 19.38 -23.21 23.22
C VAL A 274 20.26 -24.46 23.35
N LYS A 275 21.28 -24.64 22.50
CA LYS A 275 22.16 -25.81 22.53
C LYS A 275 23.49 -25.60 23.30
N SER A 276 23.60 -24.52 24.06
CA SER A 276 24.85 -24.12 24.74
C SER A 276 24.73 -24.12 26.27
N ASP A 277 23.88 -24.95 26.87
CA ASP A 277 23.90 -25.22 28.33
C ASP A 277 23.84 -26.72 28.62
#